data_223897bb71ed1d66dd35f4cc0937df67
#
_entry.id   223897bb71ed1d66dd35f4cc0937df67
#
_cell.length_a   1.000
_cell.length_b   1.000
_cell.length_c   1.000
_cell.angle_alpha   90.00
_cell.angle_beta   90.00
_cell.angle_gamma   90.00
#
_symmetry.space_group_name_H-M   'P 1'
#
loop_
_entity.id
_entity.type
_entity.pdbx_description
1 polymer ?
#
loop_
_entity_poly.entity_id
_entity_poly.type
_entity_poly.pdbx_seq_one_letter_code
_entity_poly.pdbx_strand_id
1 'polypeptide(L)' 'MLDLNELEQLIAFADTGTLSKVAEAFHISTPSVTRSMKNIEEEFGVFLFHRTKNSN' A
#
# COMPACT_ATOMS: atom_id res chain seq x y z
N MET A 1 -1.10 7.17 13.82
CA MET A 1 -0.47 8.17 13.08
C MET A 1 0.22 7.59 11.87
N LEU A 2 0.27 8.28 10.76
CA LEU A 2 0.85 7.75 9.57
C LEU A 2 2.35 7.73 9.64
N ASP A 3 2.96 6.64 9.24
CA ASP A 3 4.37 6.49 9.26
C ASP A 3 4.91 6.98 7.91
N LEU A 4 5.99 7.73 7.92
CA LEU A 4 6.59 8.21 6.73
C LEU A 4 7.02 7.07 5.83
N ASN A 5 7.49 5.98 6.43
CA ASN A 5 7.88 4.81 5.70
C ASN A 5 6.70 4.21 4.94
N GLU A 6 5.54 4.20 5.56
CA GLU A 6 4.32 3.70 4.92
C GLU A 6 3.94 4.60 3.76
N LEU A 7 4.12 5.89 3.91
CA LEU A 7 3.80 6.80 2.86
C LEU A 7 4.71 6.59 1.66
N GLU A 8 5.97 6.31 1.91
CA GLU A 8 6.90 6.01 0.84
C GLU A 8 6.52 4.74 0.10
N GLN A 9 6.01 3.76 0.82
CA GLN A 9 5.54 2.53 0.21
C GLN A 9 4.33 2.82 -0.68
N LEU A 10 3.47 3.71 -0.27
CA LEU A 10 2.32 4.08 -1.07
C LEU A 10 2.76 4.72 -2.38
N ILE A 11 3.73 5.60 -2.32
CA ILE A 11 4.24 6.24 -3.49
C ILE A 11 4.84 5.20 -4.44
N ALA A 12 5.57 4.25 -3.90
CA ALA A 12 6.16 3.19 -4.68
C ALA A 12 5.09 2.32 -5.31
N PHE A 13 4.02 2.08 -4.59
CA PHE A 13 2.92 1.28 -5.10
C PHE A 13 2.25 2.01 -6.28
N ALA A 14 2.06 3.30 -6.15
CA ALA A 14 1.47 4.09 -7.22
C ALA A 14 2.38 4.08 -8.46
N ASP A 15 3.66 4.04 -8.24
CA ASP A 15 4.60 4.07 -9.31
C ASP A 15 4.75 2.72 -10.01
N THR A 16 4.80 1.64 -9.26
CA THR A 16 5.05 0.32 -9.82
C THR A 16 3.78 -0.43 -10.16
N GLY A 17 2.72 -0.17 -9.44
CA GLY A 17 1.44 -0.82 -9.66
C GLY A 17 1.30 -2.19 -9.03
N THR A 18 2.31 -2.71 -8.35
CA THR A 18 2.18 -4.00 -7.72
C THR A 18 2.77 -4.01 -6.33
N LEU A 19 2.19 -4.78 -5.45
CA LEU A 19 2.67 -4.93 -4.09
C LEU A 19 4.00 -5.68 -4.06
N SER A 20 4.18 -6.63 -4.93
CA SER A 20 5.39 -7.40 -4.95
C SER A 20 6.58 -6.54 -5.27
N LYS A 21 6.46 -5.60 -6.17
CA LYS A 21 7.56 -4.73 -6.50
C LYS A 21 7.90 -3.79 -5.37
N VAL A 22 6.91 -3.32 -4.64
CA VAL A 22 7.13 -2.50 -3.47
C VAL A 22 7.88 -3.31 -2.43
N ALA A 23 7.46 -4.53 -2.19
CA ALA A 23 8.09 -5.38 -1.20
C ALA A 23 9.56 -5.60 -1.57
N GLU A 24 9.86 -5.82 -2.82
CA GLU A 24 11.19 -6.02 -3.27
C GLU A 24 12.02 -4.76 -3.08
N ALA A 25 11.50 -3.62 -3.42
CA ALA A 25 12.22 -2.37 -3.31
C ALA A 25 12.55 -2.00 -1.87
N PHE A 26 11.67 -2.37 -0.96
CA PHE A 26 11.86 -2.02 0.44
C PHE A 26 12.44 -3.18 1.26
N HIS A 27 12.72 -4.30 0.62
CA HIS A 27 13.28 -5.47 1.30
C HIS A 27 12.39 -5.96 2.43
N ILE A 28 11.09 -6.02 2.17
CA ILE A 28 10.14 -6.51 3.16
C ILE A 28 9.20 -7.49 2.48
N SER A 29 8.35 -8.13 3.23
CA SER A 29 7.44 -9.11 2.68
C SER A 29 6.23 -8.44 2.05
N THR A 30 5.59 -9.10 1.12
CA THR A 30 4.36 -8.59 0.52
C THR A 30 3.27 -8.40 1.55
N PRO A 31 3.06 -9.30 2.50
CA PRO A 31 2.06 -9.04 3.55
C PRO A 31 2.35 -7.79 4.35
N SER A 32 3.62 -7.42 4.52
CA SER A 32 3.96 -6.21 5.23
C SER A 32 3.52 -5.00 4.43
N VAL A 33 3.67 -5.04 3.11
CA VAL A 33 3.23 -3.94 2.26
C VAL A 33 1.72 -3.84 2.32
N THR A 34 1.03 -4.95 2.29
CA THR A 34 -0.42 -4.97 2.38
C THR A 34 -0.89 -4.33 3.66
N ARG A 35 -0.21 -4.64 4.76
CA ARG A 35 -0.56 -4.05 6.04
C ARG A 35 -0.35 -2.54 6.02
N SER A 36 0.74 -2.07 5.42
CA SER A 36 1.00 -0.65 5.32
C SER A 36 -0.08 0.05 4.52
N MET A 37 -0.53 -0.57 3.43
CA MET A 37 -1.58 0.03 2.61
C MET A 37 -2.89 0.08 3.37
N LYS A 38 -3.19 -0.93 4.17
CA LYS A 38 -4.39 -0.92 4.97
C LYS A 38 -4.34 0.13 6.04
N ASN A 39 -3.18 0.36 6.63
CA ASN A 39 -3.02 1.39 7.65
C ASN A 39 -3.28 2.75 7.02
N ILE A 40 -2.84 2.98 5.80
CA ILE A 40 -3.07 4.22 5.11
C ILE A 40 -4.55 4.40 4.80
N GLU A 41 -5.22 3.34 4.40
CA GLU A 41 -6.66 3.41 4.17
C GLU A 41 -7.38 3.85 5.42
N GLU A 42 -7.02 3.29 6.53
CA GLU A 42 -7.68 3.62 7.80
C GLU A 42 -7.39 5.03 8.20
N GLU A 43 -6.17 5.48 7.98
CA GLU A 43 -5.79 6.81 8.43
C GLU A 43 -6.44 7.89 7.56
N PHE A 44 -6.57 7.67 6.29
CA PHE A 44 -7.12 8.66 5.40
C PHE A 44 -8.55 8.39 4.98
N GLY A 45 -9.08 7.25 5.31
CA GLY A 45 -10.44 6.93 4.94
C GLY A 45 -10.62 6.67 3.46
N VAL A 46 -9.60 6.19 2.80
CA VAL A 46 -9.71 5.88 1.39
C VAL A 46 -9.48 4.41 1.16
N PHE A 47 -9.98 3.87 0.08
CA PHE A 47 -9.83 2.46 -0.22
C PHE A 47 -8.86 2.31 -1.39
N LEU A 48 -7.70 1.78 -1.09
CA LEU A 48 -6.68 1.63 -2.10
C LEU A 48 -6.88 0.41 -2.99
N PHE A 49 -7.40 -0.69 -2.42
CA PHE A 49 -7.64 -1.88 -3.18
C PHE A 49 -9.08 -2.11 -3.47
N HIS A 50 -9.94 -1.56 -2.62
CA HIS A 50 -11.29 -1.85 -2.64
C HIS A 50 -11.94 -1.53 -3.94
N ARG A 51 -11.62 -0.45 -4.50
CA ARG A 51 -12.27 -0.03 -5.64
C ARG A 51 -12.11 -0.95 -6.79
N THR A 52 -11.06 -1.67 -6.88
CA THR A 52 -10.89 -2.52 -7.93
C THR A 52 -11.87 -3.62 -7.94
N LYS A 53 -12.14 -4.19 -6.79
CA LYS A 53 -12.98 -5.21 -6.75
C LYS A 53 -14.31 -4.76 -6.81
N ASN A 54 -14.58 -3.68 -6.28
CA ASN A 54 -15.79 -3.26 -6.23
C ASN A 54 -16.39 -3.09 -7.49
N SER A 55 -15.62 -2.87 -8.38
CA SER A 55 -16.21 -2.67 -9.52
C SER A 55 -17.02 -3.79 -9.88
N ASN A 56 -16.96 -4.68 -9.21
CA ASN A 56 -17.72 -5.73 -9.47
C ASN A 56 -18.91 -5.57 -9.47
#